data_382b84a06bd166f1ad5f408913a74362
#
_entry.id   382b84a06bd166f1ad5f408913a74362
#
_cell.length_a   1.000
_cell.length_b   1.000
_cell.length_c   1.000
_cell.angle_alpha   90.00
_cell.angle_beta   90.00
_cell.angle_gamma   90.00
#
_symmetry.space_group_name_H-M   'P 1'
#
loop_
_entity.id
_entity.type
_entity.pdbx_description
1 polymer ?
#
loop_
_entity_poly.entity_id
_entity_poly.type
_entity_poly.pdbx_seq_one_letter_code
_entity_poly.pdbx_strand_id
1 'polypeptide(L)'
;MSSTPNNPTTGSALVKRGLADMLRGGVIMDVVNPEQARIAEDSGAVAVMALERVPSDIRRDGGVARMSDPQMIKEIQAAVTIPVMAKARIGHFAEAQILQSLDVDYIDESEVLTPADEENHIDKWSFTVPFVCGATNLGEALRRIGEGACLIRSKGEAGTGNVVEAVRHLRTINAQ
;
A
#
# COMPACT_ATOMS: atom_id res chain seq x y z
N MET A 1 0.70 8.07 41.24
CA MET A 1 1.38 7.84 39.97
C MET A 1 0.53 6.87 39.16
N SER A 2 -0.29 7.39 38.26
CA SER A 2 -1.21 6.59 37.45
C SER A 2 -0.44 6.10 36.22
N SER A 3 -0.15 4.81 36.16
CA SER A 3 0.35 4.15 34.97
C SER A 3 -0.79 4.04 33.97
N THR A 4 -0.78 4.86 32.93
CA THR A 4 -1.61 4.62 31.74
C THR A 4 -1.28 3.24 31.16
N PRO A 5 -2.25 2.36 30.93
CA PRO A 5 -1.97 1.09 30.29
C PRO A 5 -1.47 1.36 28.87
N ASN A 6 -0.27 0.88 28.56
CA ASN A 6 0.22 0.78 27.19
C ASN A 6 -0.82 -0.02 26.39
N ASN A 7 -1.53 0.63 25.51
CA ASN A 7 -2.44 -0.05 24.60
C ASN A 7 -1.60 -0.63 23.43
N PRO A 8 -1.37 -1.95 23.37
CA PRO A 8 -0.44 -2.56 22.41
C PRO A 8 -1.00 -2.64 20.98
N THR A 9 -2.14 -2.04 20.70
CA THR A 9 -2.89 -2.27 19.46
C THR A 9 -2.67 -1.22 18.37
N THR A 10 -1.94 -0.15 18.63
CA THR A 10 -1.64 0.87 17.61
C THR A 10 -0.15 1.06 17.46
N GLY A 11 0.35 0.84 16.25
CA GLY A 11 1.75 1.13 15.91
C GLY A 11 2.06 2.61 16.12
N SER A 12 3.16 2.94 16.79
CA SER A 12 3.57 4.33 16.94
C SER A 12 3.96 4.93 15.58
N ALA A 13 3.80 6.25 15.41
CA ALA A 13 4.24 6.96 14.21
C ALA A 13 5.73 6.74 13.93
N LEU A 14 6.55 6.55 14.97
CA LEU A 14 7.98 6.27 14.85
C LEU A 14 8.25 4.91 14.20
N VAL A 15 7.54 3.86 14.62
CA VAL A 15 7.68 2.50 14.05
C VAL A 15 7.22 2.50 12.60
N LYS A 16 6.06 3.10 12.31
CA LYS A 16 5.53 3.19 10.95
C LYS A 16 6.50 3.92 10.01
N ARG A 17 7.13 5.02 10.44
CA ARG A 17 8.14 5.75 9.67
C ARG A 17 9.41 4.93 9.43
N GLY A 18 9.91 4.23 10.46
CA GLY A 18 11.10 3.40 10.34
C GLY A 18 10.92 2.31 9.29
N LEU A 19 9.75 1.68 9.23
CA LEU A 19 9.43 0.71 8.19
C LEU A 19 9.40 1.34 6.78
N ALA A 20 8.84 2.55 6.64
CA ALA A 20 8.82 3.25 5.36
C ALA A 20 10.24 3.65 4.89
N ASP A 21 11.11 4.04 5.80
CA ASP A 21 12.50 4.39 5.48
C ASP A 21 13.32 3.21 4.92
N MET A 22 12.97 1.97 5.28
CA MET A 22 13.60 0.76 4.73
C MET A 22 13.39 0.60 3.21
N LEU A 23 12.34 1.20 2.67
CA LEU A 23 12.00 1.10 1.24
C LEU A 23 12.65 2.22 0.40
N ARG A 24 13.30 3.18 1.04
CA ARG A 24 13.86 4.37 0.38
C ARG A 24 14.89 4.01 -0.68
N GLY A 25 14.69 4.54 -1.90
CA GLY A 25 15.61 4.37 -3.02
C GLY A 25 15.57 3.00 -3.67
N GLY A 26 14.71 2.10 -3.19
CA GLY A 26 14.51 0.78 -3.76
C GLY A 26 13.34 0.72 -4.75
N VAL A 27 13.18 -0.45 -5.36
CA VAL A 27 12.09 -0.75 -6.29
C VAL A 27 11.10 -1.70 -5.61
N ILE A 28 9.81 -1.39 -5.70
CA ILE A 28 8.71 -2.25 -5.30
C ILE A 28 8.10 -2.83 -6.56
N MET A 29 8.02 -4.17 -6.65
CA MET A 29 7.51 -4.85 -7.84
C MET A 29 6.12 -5.43 -7.61
N ASP A 30 5.20 -5.16 -8.52
CA ASP A 30 3.90 -5.82 -8.58
C ASP A 30 4.09 -7.27 -9.05
N VAL A 31 3.55 -8.24 -8.30
CA VAL A 31 3.67 -9.67 -8.60
C VAL A 31 2.32 -10.36 -8.43
N VAL A 32 2.05 -11.39 -9.23
CA VAL A 32 0.76 -12.10 -9.23
C VAL A 32 0.87 -13.56 -8.79
N ASN A 33 2.07 -14.03 -8.48
CA ASN A 33 2.33 -15.39 -7.99
C ASN A 33 3.69 -15.49 -7.30
N PRO A 34 3.96 -16.62 -6.59
CA PRO A 34 5.23 -16.84 -5.89
C PRO A 34 6.47 -16.85 -6.78
N GLU A 35 6.36 -17.31 -8.03
CA GLU A 35 7.47 -17.36 -8.98
C GLU A 35 7.93 -15.94 -9.35
N GLN A 36 6.99 -15.06 -9.70
CA GLN A 36 7.30 -13.66 -9.97
C GLN A 36 7.88 -12.95 -8.75
N ALA A 37 7.40 -13.29 -7.55
CA ALA A 37 7.95 -12.72 -6.32
C ALA A 37 9.43 -13.08 -6.12
N ARG A 38 9.83 -14.34 -6.36
CA ARG A 38 11.24 -14.76 -6.32
C ARG A 38 12.09 -14.05 -7.37
N ILE A 39 11.57 -13.95 -8.60
CA ILE A 39 12.28 -13.21 -9.67
C ILE A 39 12.50 -11.74 -9.27
N ALA A 40 11.51 -11.10 -8.66
CA ALA A 40 11.60 -9.73 -8.19
C ALA A 40 12.68 -9.59 -7.10
N GLU A 41 12.68 -10.48 -6.10
CA GLU A 41 13.67 -10.51 -5.03
C GLU A 41 15.08 -10.75 -5.57
N ASP A 42 15.26 -11.74 -6.42
CA ASP A 42 16.55 -12.06 -7.06
C ASP A 42 17.07 -10.91 -7.94
N SER A 43 16.17 -10.10 -8.47
CA SER A 43 16.49 -8.90 -9.26
C SER A 43 16.77 -7.66 -8.40
N GLY A 44 16.70 -7.76 -7.08
CA GLY A 44 17.04 -6.71 -6.14
C GLY A 44 15.87 -5.79 -5.75
N ALA A 45 14.61 -6.20 -5.95
CA ALA A 45 13.47 -5.49 -5.40
C ALA A 45 13.56 -5.43 -3.86
N VAL A 46 13.16 -4.31 -3.26
CA VAL A 46 13.16 -4.12 -1.80
C VAL A 46 11.84 -4.55 -1.16
N ALA A 47 10.80 -4.71 -1.94
CA ALA A 47 9.51 -5.24 -1.54
C ALA A 47 8.74 -5.72 -2.77
N VAL A 48 7.72 -6.54 -2.56
CA VAL A 48 6.76 -6.93 -3.59
C VAL A 48 5.35 -6.52 -3.18
N MET A 49 4.52 -6.20 -4.19
CA MET A 49 3.10 -5.95 -4.04
C MET A 49 2.33 -7.16 -4.57
N ALA A 50 1.66 -7.87 -3.69
CA ALA A 50 0.86 -9.04 -4.05
C ALA A 50 -0.47 -8.62 -4.68
N LEU A 51 -0.69 -8.94 -5.94
CA LEU A 51 -1.87 -8.59 -6.72
C LEU A 51 -2.45 -9.82 -7.43
N GLU A 52 -3.77 -9.95 -7.51
CA GLU A 52 -4.41 -10.91 -8.41
C GLU A 52 -4.35 -10.44 -9.86
N ARG A 53 -4.50 -9.13 -10.07
CA ARG A 53 -4.43 -8.48 -11.36
C ARG A 53 -3.59 -7.23 -11.24
N VAL A 54 -2.64 -7.04 -12.15
CA VAL A 54 -1.90 -5.79 -12.24
C VAL A 54 -2.81 -4.66 -12.73
N PRO A 55 -2.48 -3.39 -12.45
CA PRO A 55 -3.34 -2.25 -12.82
C PRO A 55 -3.75 -2.21 -14.30
N SER A 56 -2.88 -2.65 -15.21
CA SER A 56 -3.21 -2.74 -16.65
C SER A 56 -4.32 -3.74 -16.96
N ASP A 57 -4.34 -4.88 -16.25
CA ASP A 57 -5.38 -5.89 -16.42
C ASP A 57 -6.70 -5.43 -15.82
N ILE A 58 -6.67 -4.77 -14.65
CA ILE A 58 -7.87 -4.17 -14.04
C ILE A 58 -8.49 -3.14 -15.00
N ARG A 59 -7.66 -2.30 -15.59
CA ARG A 59 -8.10 -1.27 -16.57
C ARG A 59 -8.71 -1.91 -17.83
N ARG A 60 -8.11 -2.97 -18.34
CA ARG A 60 -8.58 -3.66 -19.54
C ARG A 60 -9.88 -4.42 -19.32
N ASP A 61 -9.95 -5.18 -18.22
CA ASP A 61 -11.02 -6.14 -17.99
C ASP A 61 -12.25 -5.51 -17.31
N GLY A 62 -12.06 -4.38 -16.61
CA GLY A 62 -13.12 -3.70 -15.86
C GLY A 62 -13.65 -4.50 -14.67
N GLY A 63 -14.88 -4.17 -14.26
CA GLY A 63 -15.55 -4.84 -13.13
C GLY A 63 -15.05 -4.37 -11.76
N VAL A 64 -15.47 -5.08 -10.71
CA VAL A 64 -15.07 -4.78 -9.33
C VAL A 64 -13.71 -5.39 -9.02
N ALA A 65 -12.74 -4.54 -8.67
CA ALA A 65 -11.42 -4.95 -8.21
C ALA A 65 -11.36 -4.85 -6.67
N ARG A 66 -10.96 -5.93 -6.02
CA ARG A 66 -10.91 -6.08 -4.55
C ARG A 66 -9.51 -6.44 -4.09
N MET A 67 -9.32 -6.56 -2.78
CA MET A 67 -8.11 -7.16 -2.22
C MET A 67 -7.84 -8.55 -2.82
N SER A 68 -6.58 -8.91 -2.88
CA SER A 68 -6.15 -10.22 -3.39
C SER A 68 -6.55 -11.36 -2.46
N ASP A 69 -6.65 -12.57 -3.02
CA ASP A 69 -6.95 -13.78 -2.27
C ASP A 69 -5.96 -13.99 -1.13
N PRO A 70 -6.42 -14.23 0.12
CA PRO A 70 -5.55 -14.47 1.27
C PRO A 70 -4.57 -15.63 1.10
N GLN A 71 -4.95 -16.69 0.39
CA GLN A 71 -4.08 -17.82 0.17
C GLN A 71 -2.91 -17.46 -0.75
N MET A 72 -3.18 -16.73 -1.82
CA MET A 72 -2.15 -16.22 -2.73
C MET A 72 -1.15 -15.30 -2.00
N ILE A 73 -1.63 -14.42 -1.13
CA ILE A 73 -0.77 -13.55 -0.32
C ILE A 73 0.17 -14.39 0.54
N LYS A 74 -0.36 -15.42 1.24
CA LYS A 74 0.45 -16.32 2.07
C LYS A 74 1.48 -17.12 1.26
N GLU A 75 1.13 -17.54 0.07
CA GLU A 75 2.06 -18.25 -0.83
C GLU A 75 3.20 -17.33 -1.28
N ILE A 76 2.91 -16.06 -1.57
CA ILE A 76 3.93 -15.07 -1.90
C ILE A 76 4.81 -14.79 -0.67
N GLN A 77 4.23 -14.60 0.52
CA GLN A 77 4.99 -14.41 1.76
C GLN A 77 5.93 -15.58 2.06
N ALA A 78 5.48 -16.81 1.80
CA ALA A 78 6.32 -18.00 1.98
C ALA A 78 7.45 -18.13 0.93
N ALA A 79 7.37 -17.41 -0.17
CA ALA A 79 8.29 -17.53 -1.29
C ALA A 79 9.48 -16.57 -1.24
N VAL A 80 9.38 -15.46 -0.49
CA VAL A 80 10.37 -14.38 -0.44
C VAL A 80 10.73 -14.01 0.99
N THR A 81 11.87 -13.33 1.16
CA THR A 81 12.33 -12.80 2.45
C THR A 81 12.16 -11.28 2.57
N ILE A 82 11.93 -10.60 1.44
CA ILE A 82 11.65 -9.17 1.39
C ILE A 82 10.18 -8.89 1.78
N PRO A 83 9.87 -7.65 2.23
CA PRO A 83 8.52 -7.27 2.60
C PRO A 83 7.47 -7.54 1.53
N VAL A 84 6.31 -8.03 1.96
CA VAL A 84 5.14 -8.26 1.10
C VAL A 84 4.06 -7.24 1.43
N MET A 85 3.65 -6.49 0.43
CA MET A 85 2.59 -5.49 0.49
C MET A 85 1.32 -6.04 -0.16
N ALA A 86 0.17 -5.57 0.27
CA ALA A 86 -1.11 -5.88 -0.36
C ALA A 86 -2.02 -4.64 -0.41
N LYS A 87 -2.99 -4.65 -1.33
CA LYS A 87 -3.90 -3.52 -1.54
C LYS A 87 -5.25 -3.75 -0.87
N ALA A 88 -5.75 -2.70 -0.20
CA ALA A 88 -7.13 -2.59 0.26
C ALA A 88 -7.87 -1.52 -0.57
N ARG A 89 -9.17 -1.69 -0.74
CA ARG A 89 -10.02 -0.68 -1.36
C ARG A 89 -10.12 0.56 -0.48
N ILE A 90 -10.23 1.74 -1.08
CA ILE A 90 -10.45 2.99 -0.35
C ILE A 90 -11.69 2.87 0.55
N GLY A 91 -11.53 3.18 1.84
CA GLY A 91 -12.58 3.14 2.85
C GLY A 91 -12.97 1.74 3.36
N HIS A 92 -12.37 0.67 2.84
CA HIS A 92 -12.74 -0.69 3.22
C HIS A 92 -11.93 -1.20 4.42
N PHE A 93 -12.28 -0.76 5.62
CA PHE A 93 -11.57 -1.13 6.85
C PHE A 93 -11.52 -2.65 7.10
N ALA A 94 -12.55 -3.40 6.69
CA ALA A 94 -12.58 -4.85 6.87
C ALA A 94 -11.53 -5.57 6.01
N GLU A 95 -11.27 -5.12 4.76
CA GLU A 95 -10.15 -5.63 3.97
C GLU A 95 -8.81 -5.35 4.67
N ALA A 96 -8.64 -4.14 5.21
CA ALA A 96 -7.43 -3.81 5.95
C ALA A 96 -7.25 -4.68 7.21
N GLN A 97 -8.33 -5.01 7.93
CA GLN A 97 -8.29 -5.93 9.06
C GLN A 97 -7.88 -7.35 8.65
N ILE A 98 -8.41 -7.84 7.53
CA ILE A 98 -8.01 -9.14 6.97
C ILE A 98 -6.52 -9.12 6.62
N LEU A 99 -6.06 -8.10 5.88
CA LEU A 99 -4.65 -7.98 5.48
C LEU A 99 -3.72 -7.89 6.69
N GLN A 100 -4.09 -7.12 7.72
CA GLN A 100 -3.34 -7.08 8.97
C GLN A 100 -3.28 -8.45 9.66
N SER A 101 -4.37 -9.22 9.62
CA SER A 101 -4.40 -10.57 10.21
C SER A 101 -3.59 -11.61 9.43
N LEU A 102 -3.22 -11.30 8.19
CA LEU A 102 -2.31 -12.09 7.35
C LEU A 102 -0.84 -11.69 7.57
N ASP A 103 -0.57 -10.74 8.48
CA ASP A 103 0.77 -10.22 8.76
C ASP A 103 1.47 -9.65 7.51
N VAL A 104 0.73 -8.97 6.63
CA VAL A 104 1.38 -8.23 5.54
C VAL A 104 2.20 -7.08 6.12
N ASP A 105 3.32 -6.78 5.50
CA ASP A 105 4.26 -5.76 6.00
C ASP A 105 3.76 -4.34 5.78
N TYR A 106 2.98 -4.10 4.70
CA TYR A 106 2.36 -2.81 4.39
C TYR A 106 1.02 -3.01 3.70
N ILE A 107 0.09 -2.08 3.93
CA ILE A 107 -1.19 -2.01 3.21
C ILE A 107 -1.20 -0.77 2.33
N ASP A 108 -1.44 -0.93 1.03
CA ASP A 108 -1.70 0.17 0.11
C ASP A 108 -3.22 0.36 -0.02
N GLU A 109 -3.76 1.42 0.59
CA GLU A 109 -5.15 1.85 0.37
C GLU A 109 -5.21 2.52 -0.99
N SER A 110 -5.70 1.78 -1.99
CA SER A 110 -5.37 2.05 -3.39
C SER A 110 -6.58 2.42 -4.25
N GLU A 111 -6.41 3.51 -4.99
CA GLU A 111 -7.35 3.99 -6.02
C GLU A 111 -7.44 3.08 -7.25
N VAL A 112 -6.52 2.13 -7.44
CA VAL A 112 -6.61 1.17 -8.57
C VAL A 112 -7.66 0.09 -8.32
N LEU A 113 -8.03 -0.15 -7.05
CA LEU A 113 -9.16 -1.00 -6.69
C LEU A 113 -10.45 -0.18 -6.69
N THR A 114 -11.58 -0.88 -6.77
CA THR A 114 -12.90 -0.23 -6.71
C THR A 114 -13.12 0.38 -5.32
N PRO A 115 -13.34 1.70 -5.18
CA PRO A 115 -13.59 2.31 -3.88
C PRO A 115 -14.79 1.66 -3.17
N ALA A 116 -14.69 1.47 -1.87
CA ALA A 116 -15.81 1.05 -1.03
C ALA A 116 -16.51 2.24 -0.38
N ASP A 117 -15.80 3.37 -0.24
CA ASP A 117 -16.33 4.64 0.24
C ASP A 117 -15.75 5.75 -0.64
N GLU A 118 -16.59 6.64 -1.15
CA GLU A 118 -16.17 7.74 -2.01
C GLU A 118 -15.70 8.97 -1.21
N GLU A 119 -16.16 9.10 0.04
CA GLU A 119 -15.90 10.26 0.88
C GLU A 119 -14.79 10.02 1.91
N ASN A 120 -14.75 8.80 2.48
CA ASN A 120 -13.89 8.51 3.62
C ASN A 120 -12.83 7.47 3.29
N HIS A 121 -11.61 7.76 3.68
CA HIS A 121 -10.50 6.81 3.72
C HIS A 121 -10.48 6.07 5.07
N ILE A 122 -9.74 4.96 5.12
CA ILE A 122 -9.54 4.17 6.34
C ILE A 122 -8.83 5.04 7.38
N ASP A 123 -9.28 5.02 8.64
CA ASP A 123 -8.52 5.54 9.78
C ASP A 123 -7.35 4.61 10.08
N LYS A 124 -6.18 4.97 9.60
CA LYS A 124 -4.96 4.16 9.66
C LYS A 124 -4.30 4.16 11.03
N TRP A 125 -4.69 5.11 11.90
CA TRP A 125 -4.24 5.11 13.29
C TRP A 125 -4.80 3.94 14.10
N SER A 126 -5.92 3.36 13.63
CA SER A 126 -6.53 2.16 14.25
C SER A 126 -5.78 0.86 13.96
N PHE A 127 -4.73 0.89 13.14
CA PHE A 127 -3.95 -0.27 12.70
C PHE A 127 -2.50 -0.20 13.18
N THR A 128 -1.89 -1.36 13.39
CA THR A 128 -0.45 -1.47 13.67
C THR A 128 0.40 -1.51 12.40
N VAL A 129 -0.15 -2.11 11.33
CA VAL A 129 0.50 -2.18 10.02
C VAL A 129 0.63 -0.78 9.38
N PRO A 130 1.76 -0.46 8.75
CA PRO A 130 1.94 0.80 8.04
C PRO A 130 1.13 0.85 6.74
N PHE A 131 0.62 2.04 6.41
CA PHE A 131 -0.15 2.28 5.20
C PHE A 131 0.57 3.14 4.18
N VAL A 132 0.38 2.78 2.92
CA VAL A 132 0.76 3.55 1.74
C VAL A 132 -0.50 4.13 1.10
N CYS A 133 -0.46 5.36 0.62
CA CYS A 133 -1.56 5.97 -0.13
C CYS A 133 -1.05 6.75 -1.33
N GLY A 134 -1.88 6.85 -2.36
CA GLY A 134 -1.63 7.70 -3.51
C GLY A 134 -2.04 9.16 -3.26
N ALA A 135 -1.32 10.10 -3.88
CA ALA A 135 -1.69 11.51 -3.92
C ALA A 135 -1.31 12.14 -5.26
N THR A 136 -2.06 13.19 -5.65
CA THR A 136 -1.81 13.97 -6.87
C THR A 136 -1.29 15.39 -6.57
N ASN A 137 -1.47 15.86 -5.33
CA ASN A 137 -1.07 17.18 -4.86
C ASN A 137 -0.78 17.16 -3.34
N LEU A 138 -0.21 18.26 -2.82
CA LEU A 138 0.18 18.33 -1.42
C LEU A 138 -1.02 18.24 -0.47
N GLY A 139 -2.14 18.88 -0.78
CA GLY A 139 -3.34 18.84 0.07
C GLY A 139 -3.86 17.40 0.25
N GLU A 140 -3.88 16.61 -0.81
CA GLU A 140 -4.26 15.19 -0.74
C GLU A 140 -3.26 14.39 0.08
N ALA A 141 -1.95 14.59 -0.15
CA ALA A 141 -0.90 13.93 0.61
C ALA A 141 -1.01 14.21 2.11
N LEU A 142 -1.22 15.48 2.49
CA LEU A 142 -1.37 15.87 3.89
C LEU A 142 -2.60 15.26 4.55
N ARG A 143 -3.72 15.14 3.83
CA ARG A 143 -4.90 14.43 4.35
C ARG A 143 -4.59 12.96 4.63
N ARG A 144 -3.93 12.27 3.71
CA ARG A 144 -3.53 10.85 3.91
C ARG A 144 -2.58 10.69 5.09
N ILE A 145 -1.61 11.61 5.24
CA ILE A 145 -0.70 11.63 6.39
C ILE A 145 -1.47 11.89 7.69
N GLY A 146 -2.41 12.83 7.68
CA GLY A 146 -3.28 13.10 8.83
C GLY A 146 -4.09 11.89 9.28
N GLU A 147 -4.51 11.03 8.35
CA GLU A 147 -5.20 9.76 8.60
C GLU A 147 -4.25 8.64 9.06
N GLY A 148 -2.94 8.85 9.06
CA GLY A 148 -1.95 7.89 9.52
C GLY A 148 -1.17 7.15 8.42
N ALA A 149 -1.25 7.59 7.17
CA ALA A 149 -0.37 7.06 6.12
C ALA A 149 1.09 7.41 6.42
N CYS A 150 1.99 6.44 6.25
CA CYS A 150 3.42 6.61 6.50
C CYS A 150 4.24 6.76 5.22
N LEU A 151 3.66 6.43 4.08
CA LEU A 151 4.28 6.54 2.76
C LEU A 151 3.27 7.07 1.76
N ILE A 152 3.70 8.07 0.99
CA ILE A 152 2.90 8.66 -0.09
C ILE A 152 3.58 8.33 -1.42
N ARG A 153 2.80 7.79 -2.35
CA ARG A 153 3.19 7.61 -3.75
C ARG A 153 2.43 8.57 -4.65
N SER A 154 2.95 8.85 -5.82
CA SER A 154 2.14 9.52 -6.85
C SER A 154 1.05 8.55 -7.32
N LYS A 155 -0.14 9.05 -7.63
CA LYS A 155 -1.18 8.23 -8.27
C LYS A 155 -0.77 7.86 -9.70
N GLY A 156 -0.08 8.76 -10.38
CA GLY A 156 0.32 8.56 -11.76
C GLY A 156 -0.88 8.27 -12.67
N GLU A 157 -0.63 7.49 -13.69
CA GLU A 157 -1.65 6.89 -14.57
C GLU A 157 -1.38 5.38 -14.61
N ALA A 158 -1.77 4.70 -13.51
CA ALA A 158 -1.50 3.29 -13.31
C ALA A 158 -2.05 2.42 -14.46
N GLY A 159 -1.25 1.43 -14.89
CA GLY A 159 -1.63 0.50 -15.95
C GLY A 159 -1.37 0.99 -17.37
N THR A 160 -0.75 2.14 -17.58
CA THR A 160 -0.47 2.69 -18.93
C THR A 160 1.01 2.72 -19.30
N GLY A 161 1.92 2.61 -18.34
CA GLY A 161 3.36 2.81 -18.54
C GLY A 161 3.75 4.27 -18.83
N ASN A 162 2.79 5.19 -18.91
CA ASN A 162 3.05 6.61 -19.11
C ASN A 162 3.41 7.28 -17.78
N VAL A 163 4.68 7.67 -17.62
CA VAL A 163 5.19 8.28 -16.39
C VAL A 163 4.95 9.79 -16.27
N VAL A 164 4.42 10.45 -17.30
CA VAL A 164 4.21 11.91 -17.32
C VAL A 164 3.35 12.36 -16.15
N GLU A 165 2.26 11.66 -15.87
CA GLU A 165 1.37 11.99 -14.75
C GLU A 165 2.05 11.83 -13.39
N ALA A 166 2.86 10.77 -13.21
CA ALA A 166 3.63 10.58 -11.99
C ALA A 166 4.60 11.73 -11.74
N VAL A 167 5.32 12.16 -12.78
CA VAL A 167 6.23 13.31 -12.71
C VAL A 167 5.47 14.59 -12.38
N ARG A 168 4.32 14.82 -13.01
CA ARG A 168 3.47 15.98 -12.75
C ARG A 168 3.01 16.03 -11.29
N HIS A 169 2.50 14.92 -10.76
CA HIS A 169 2.05 14.84 -9.37
C HIS A 169 3.18 15.11 -8.39
N LEU A 170 4.35 14.50 -8.58
CA LEU A 170 5.52 14.74 -7.72
C LEU A 170 5.97 16.19 -7.75
N ARG A 171 6.02 16.81 -8.92
CA ARG A 171 6.36 18.23 -9.06
C ARG A 171 5.33 19.13 -8.39
N THR A 172 4.04 18.81 -8.51
CA THR A 172 2.96 19.55 -7.87
C THR A 172 3.08 19.48 -6.34
N ILE A 173 3.29 18.28 -5.79
CA ILE A 173 3.47 18.06 -4.35
C ILE A 173 4.66 18.88 -3.82
N ASN A 174 5.78 18.89 -4.55
CA ASN A 174 6.99 19.57 -4.12
C ASN A 174 6.94 21.11 -4.29
N ALA A 175 6.05 21.62 -5.15
CA ALA A 175 5.95 23.05 -5.43
C ALA A 175 4.95 23.80 -4.53
N GLN A 176 4.04 23.11 -3.88
CA GLN A 176 3.01 23.63 -2.98
C GLN A 176 3.48 23.65 -1.51
#